data_60a047a60ae48f0897f02bc6e95955ed
#
_entry.id   60a047a60ae48f0897f02bc6e95955ed
#
_cell.length_a   1.000
_cell.length_b   1.000
_cell.length_c   1.000
_cell.angle_alpha   90.00
_cell.angle_beta   90.00
_cell.angle_gamma   90.00
#
_symmetry.space_group_name_H-M   'P 1'
#
loop_
_entity.id
_entity.type
_entity.pdbx_description
1 polymer ?
#
loop_
_entity_poly.entity_id
_entity_poly.type
_entity_poly.pdbx_seq_one_letter_code
_entity_poly.pdbx_strand_id
1 'polypeptide(L)'
;MNNELLEALNVLEEEKNISKDTLLEAIENSLVTACKNHFGKSDNIKVNIDPETCEFHVYQEKTVVEEVEDPCLEISLANAKMIDSRYDLGDTVNIEVRSKEFGRIATQNAKNVILQKIREEERKVLFDEYYSKERDVVTGVVQRYIGKNVSINLGKVDAILTEGEQIKGEVFKPTERIKLYILEVKSTSKGPKILVSRTHPELVKRLFESEVTEVRDGIVEIKSIAREAGSRTKIAAVSYTHLTLPTIR
;
A
#
# COMPACT_ATOMS: atom_id res chain seq x y z
N MET A 1 -28.85 2.70 6.39
CA MET A 1 -27.41 3.03 6.56
C MET A 1 -26.57 1.77 6.78
N ASN A 2 -26.99 0.85 7.65
CA ASN A 2 -26.23 -0.40 7.87
C ASN A 2 -26.21 -1.31 6.64
N ASN A 3 -27.29 -1.40 5.87
CA ASN A 3 -27.33 -2.19 4.63
C ASN A 3 -26.35 -1.69 3.56
N GLU A 4 -26.16 -0.39 3.42
CA GLU A 4 -25.18 0.17 2.46
C GLU A 4 -23.73 -0.17 2.83
N LEU A 5 -23.43 -0.20 4.13
CA LEU A 5 -22.12 -0.61 4.63
C LEU A 5 -21.88 -2.10 4.38
N LEU A 6 -22.90 -2.93 4.62
CA LEU A 6 -22.85 -4.37 4.42
C LEU A 6 -22.70 -4.73 2.93
N GLU A 7 -23.43 -4.06 2.05
CA GLU A 7 -23.26 -4.19 0.60
C GLU A 7 -21.87 -3.78 0.15
N ALA A 8 -21.34 -2.65 0.67
CA ALA A 8 -19.99 -2.20 0.36
C ALA A 8 -18.91 -3.20 0.82
N LEU A 9 -19.06 -3.81 2.00
CA LEU A 9 -18.16 -4.84 2.51
C LEU A 9 -18.21 -6.11 1.64
N ASN A 10 -19.40 -6.54 1.21
CA ASN A 10 -19.56 -7.69 0.33
C ASN A 10 -18.89 -7.47 -1.04
N VAL A 11 -19.12 -6.30 -1.66
CA VAL A 11 -18.48 -5.93 -2.93
C VAL A 11 -16.94 -5.91 -2.80
N LEU A 12 -16.42 -5.42 -1.69
CA LEU A 12 -14.97 -5.39 -1.45
C LEU A 12 -14.37 -6.78 -1.25
N GLU A 13 -15.10 -7.68 -0.62
CA GLU A 13 -14.68 -9.07 -0.48
C GLU A 13 -14.62 -9.77 -1.84
N GLU A 14 -15.66 -9.58 -2.69
CA GLU A 14 -15.75 -10.20 -4.01
C GLU A 14 -14.74 -9.59 -5.02
N GLU A 15 -14.63 -8.25 -5.07
CA GLU A 15 -13.79 -7.59 -6.09
C GLU A 15 -12.31 -7.45 -5.70
N LYS A 16 -12.01 -7.33 -4.41
CA LYS A 16 -10.66 -7.01 -3.92
C LYS A 16 -10.01 -8.10 -3.08
N ASN A 17 -10.70 -9.22 -2.83
CA ASN A 17 -10.23 -10.32 -1.96
C ASN A 17 -9.81 -9.86 -0.55
N ILE A 18 -10.44 -8.84 -0.01
CA ILE A 18 -10.20 -8.36 1.35
C ILE A 18 -11.22 -9.03 2.26
N SER A 19 -10.77 -9.80 3.26
CA SER A 19 -11.70 -10.48 4.16
C SER A 19 -12.52 -9.49 4.99
N LYS A 20 -13.81 -9.76 5.16
CA LYS A 20 -14.72 -8.95 6.00
C LYS A 20 -14.19 -8.79 7.41
N ASP A 21 -13.66 -9.87 7.99
CA ASP A 21 -13.15 -9.85 9.37
C ASP A 21 -12.03 -8.84 9.56
N THR A 22 -11.09 -8.76 8.60
CA THR A 22 -10.00 -7.77 8.63
C THR A 22 -10.51 -6.34 8.54
N LEU A 23 -11.57 -6.11 7.74
CA LEU A 23 -12.20 -4.79 7.64
C LEU A 23 -12.96 -4.42 8.91
N LEU A 24 -13.71 -5.35 9.49
CA LEU A 24 -14.43 -5.15 10.73
C LEU A 24 -13.49 -4.86 11.89
N GLU A 25 -12.41 -5.63 12.05
CA GLU A 25 -11.38 -5.40 13.07
C GLU A 25 -10.71 -4.01 12.91
N ALA A 26 -10.41 -3.60 11.68
CA ALA A 26 -9.86 -2.27 11.40
C ALA A 26 -10.83 -1.15 11.76
N ILE A 27 -12.14 -1.35 11.51
CA ILE A 27 -13.19 -0.40 11.87
C ILE A 27 -13.34 -0.33 13.39
N GLU A 28 -13.37 -1.47 14.09
CA GLU A 28 -13.41 -1.53 15.56
C GLU A 28 -12.26 -0.75 16.21
N ASN A 29 -11.03 -1.02 15.79
CA ASN A 29 -9.83 -0.34 16.28
C ASN A 29 -9.89 1.19 16.05
N SER A 30 -10.38 1.59 14.88
CA SER A 30 -10.57 3.01 14.54
C SER A 30 -11.63 3.67 15.41
N LEU A 31 -12.75 2.97 15.67
CA LEU A 31 -13.81 3.46 16.52
C LEU A 31 -13.37 3.58 17.98
N VAL A 32 -12.65 2.61 18.50
CA VAL A 32 -12.04 2.69 19.85
C VAL A 32 -11.15 3.92 19.95
N THR A 33 -10.32 4.19 18.93
CA THR A 33 -9.46 5.38 18.90
C THR A 33 -10.26 6.69 18.85
N ALA A 34 -11.33 6.73 18.05
CA ALA A 34 -12.22 7.89 17.97
C ALA A 34 -12.96 8.13 19.28
N CYS A 35 -13.42 7.08 19.95
CA CYS A 35 -14.06 7.17 21.25
C CYS A 35 -13.09 7.69 22.32
N LYS A 36 -11.86 7.21 22.34
CA LYS A 36 -10.80 7.71 23.24
C LYS A 36 -10.56 9.20 23.05
N ASN A 37 -10.57 9.68 21.83
CA ASN A 37 -10.42 11.11 21.52
C ASN A 37 -11.62 11.97 21.94
N HIS A 38 -12.84 11.42 21.89
CA HIS A 38 -14.06 12.15 22.20
C HIS A 38 -14.39 12.14 23.69
N PHE A 39 -14.20 11.00 24.37
CA PHE A 39 -14.54 10.85 25.80
C PHE A 39 -13.38 11.07 26.76
N GLY A 40 -12.17 11.44 26.23
CA GLY A 40 -10.97 11.60 27.04
C GLY A 40 -10.26 10.26 27.31
N LYS A 41 -9.28 10.26 28.23
CA LYS A 41 -8.35 9.15 28.51
C LYS A 41 -9.00 7.85 29.07
N SER A 42 -10.19 7.51 28.68
CA SER A 42 -10.82 6.28 29.16
C SER A 42 -10.36 5.08 28.31
N ASP A 43 -9.42 4.30 28.88
CA ASP A 43 -9.01 3.01 28.32
C ASP A 43 -10.10 1.92 28.47
N ASN A 44 -11.27 2.29 28.97
CA ASN A 44 -12.40 1.45 29.33
C ASN A 44 -13.51 1.40 28.28
N ILE A 45 -13.21 1.76 27.03
CA ILE A 45 -14.21 1.70 25.95
C ILE A 45 -13.98 0.43 25.12
N LYS A 46 -15.01 -0.39 25.03
CA LYS A 46 -15.09 -1.53 24.11
C LYS A 46 -16.11 -1.24 23.02
N VAL A 47 -15.71 -1.49 21.79
CA VAL A 47 -16.60 -1.41 20.62
C VAL A 47 -16.80 -2.83 20.12
N ASN A 48 -18.02 -3.20 19.89
CA ASN A 48 -18.38 -4.48 19.28
C ASN A 48 -19.21 -4.20 18.03
N ILE A 49 -18.85 -4.85 16.93
CA ILE A 49 -19.57 -4.75 15.66
C ILE A 49 -20.18 -6.12 15.39
N ASP A 50 -21.49 -6.14 15.18
CA ASP A 50 -22.17 -7.35 14.74
C ASP A 50 -21.81 -7.62 13.27
N PRO A 51 -21.18 -8.76 12.93
CA PRO A 51 -20.74 -9.07 11.57
C PRO A 51 -21.90 -9.28 10.58
N GLU A 52 -23.12 -9.61 11.07
CA GLU A 52 -24.27 -9.85 10.23
C GLU A 52 -25.09 -8.58 9.96
N THR A 53 -25.25 -7.72 10.97
CA THR A 53 -26.07 -6.50 10.87
C THR A 53 -25.25 -5.23 10.67
N CYS A 54 -23.93 -5.29 10.88
CA CYS A 54 -23.03 -4.13 10.93
C CYS A 54 -23.51 -3.05 11.92
N GLU A 55 -24.17 -3.45 13.01
CA GLU A 55 -24.56 -2.54 14.08
C GLU A 55 -23.41 -2.34 15.05
N PHE A 56 -23.23 -1.08 15.43
CA PHE A 56 -22.14 -0.67 16.34
C PHE A 56 -22.68 -0.57 17.75
N HIS A 57 -22.14 -1.37 18.64
CA HIS A 57 -22.40 -1.31 20.07
C HIS A 57 -21.16 -0.82 20.78
N VAL A 58 -21.28 0.27 21.50
CA VAL A 58 -20.20 0.85 22.31
C VAL A 58 -20.52 0.67 23.75
N TYR A 59 -19.61 0.00 24.45
CA TYR A 59 -19.69 -0.26 25.87
C TYR A 59 -18.60 0.50 26.59
N GLN A 60 -18.95 1.17 27.67
CA GLN A 60 -18.04 1.75 28.61
C GLN A 60 -17.95 0.86 29.84
N GLU A 61 -16.78 0.31 30.13
CA GLU A 61 -16.53 -0.43 31.35
C GLU A 61 -16.36 0.55 32.50
N LYS A 62 -17.19 0.45 33.53
CA LYS A 62 -17.11 1.24 34.76
C LYS A 62 -16.96 0.34 35.97
N THR A 63 -16.13 0.75 36.90
CA THR A 63 -15.95 0.04 38.17
C THR A 63 -16.99 0.51 39.16
N VAL A 64 -17.61 -0.42 39.90
CA VAL A 64 -18.60 -0.11 40.94
C VAL A 64 -17.88 0.33 42.21
N VAL A 65 -18.16 1.57 42.64
CA VAL A 65 -17.58 2.17 43.88
C VAL A 65 -18.69 2.72 44.78
N GLU A 66 -18.39 2.97 46.05
CA GLU A 66 -19.34 3.61 46.96
C GLU A 66 -19.48 5.12 46.67
N GLU A 67 -18.34 5.81 46.51
CA GLU A 67 -18.31 7.24 46.15
C GLU A 67 -17.58 7.38 44.81
N VAL A 68 -18.21 8.07 43.87
CA VAL A 68 -17.72 8.27 42.52
C VAL A 68 -16.75 9.47 42.51
N GLU A 69 -15.46 9.22 42.31
CA GLU A 69 -14.45 10.26 42.12
C GLU A 69 -14.37 10.69 40.65
N ASP A 70 -14.40 9.73 39.73
CA ASP A 70 -14.36 9.98 38.28
C ASP A 70 -15.59 9.38 37.59
N PRO A 71 -16.57 10.23 37.15
CA PRO A 71 -17.79 9.77 36.48
C PRO A 71 -17.53 8.99 35.18
N CYS A 72 -16.34 9.13 34.59
CA CYS A 72 -15.98 8.41 33.37
C CYS A 72 -15.53 6.96 33.63
N LEU A 73 -14.92 6.68 34.77
CA LEU A 73 -14.36 5.37 35.11
C LEU A 73 -15.19 4.60 36.12
N GLU A 74 -16.02 5.30 36.90
CA GLU A 74 -16.69 4.77 38.06
C GLU A 74 -18.21 4.93 37.99
N ILE A 75 -18.90 4.05 38.65
CA ILE A 75 -20.35 4.09 38.83
C ILE A 75 -20.70 3.77 40.28
N SER A 76 -21.66 4.49 40.84
CA SER A 76 -22.11 4.21 42.22
C SER A 76 -22.87 2.87 42.30
N LEU A 77 -22.73 2.17 43.42
CA LEU A 77 -23.42 0.92 43.67
C LEU A 77 -24.94 1.01 43.47
N ALA A 78 -25.56 2.16 43.83
CA ALA A 78 -26.98 2.37 43.63
C ALA A 78 -27.37 2.35 42.15
N ASN A 79 -26.58 2.98 41.28
CA ASN A 79 -26.82 3.00 39.82
C ASN A 79 -26.49 1.66 39.18
N ALA A 80 -25.45 0.96 39.65
CA ALA A 80 -25.08 -0.38 39.17
C ALA A 80 -26.21 -1.40 39.46
N LYS A 81 -26.81 -1.36 40.65
CA LYS A 81 -27.96 -2.20 41.02
C LYS A 81 -29.25 -1.89 40.29
N MET A 82 -29.41 -0.71 39.67
CA MET A 82 -30.52 -0.43 38.77
C MET A 82 -30.39 -1.13 37.42
N ILE A 83 -29.16 -1.47 37.01
CA ILE A 83 -28.88 -2.20 35.76
C ILE A 83 -29.03 -3.70 36.00
N ASP A 84 -28.34 -4.24 37.00
CA ASP A 84 -28.50 -5.62 37.45
C ASP A 84 -28.29 -5.69 38.98
N SER A 85 -29.21 -6.35 39.67
CA SER A 85 -29.19 -6.50 41.15
C SER A 85 -28.03 -7.37 41.67
N ARG A 86 -27.29 -8.02 40.80
CA ARG A 86 -26.18 -8.91 41.12
C ARG A 86 -24.80 -8.25 41.29
N TYR A 87 -24.70 -6.96 40.90
CA TYR A 87 -23.43 -6.26 41.01
C TYR A 87 -23.05 -5.88 42.43
N ASP A 88 -21.83 -6.14 42.80
CA ASP A 88 -21.22 -5.79 44.10
C ASP A 88 -20.08 -4.78 43.94
N LEU A 89 -19.58 -4.25 45.06
CA LEU A 89 -18.46 -3.30 45.06
C LEU A 89 -17.19 -3.92 44.47
N GLY A 90 -16.60 -3.23 43.50
CA GLY A 90 -15.40 -3.68 42.79
C GLY A 90 -15.68 -4.42 41.50
N ASP A 91 -16.95 -4.69 41.18
CA ASP A 91 -17.32 -5.31 39.92
C ASP A 91 -17.19 -4.32 38.72
N THR A 92 -17.00 -4.85 37.52
CA THR A 92 -17.00 -4.08 36.28
C THR A 92 -18.35 -4.19 35.59
N VAL A 93 -18.97 -3.04 35.32
CA VAL A 93 -20.27 -2.93 34.63
C VAL A 93 -20.06 -2.37 33.22
N ASN A 94 -20.60 -3.05 32.22
CA ASN A 94 -20.59 -2.59 30.85
C ASN A 94 -21.85 -1.75 30.58
N ILE A 95 -21.69 -0.46 30.37
CA ILE A 95 -22.77 0.48 30.09
C ILE A 95 -22.78 0.80 28.60
N GLU A 96 -23.89 0.49 27.92
CA GLU A 96 -24.04 0.83 26.52
C GLU A 96 -24.22 2.35 26.35
N VAL A 97 -23.34 2.98 25.59
CA VAL A 97 -23.38 4.42 25.28
C VAL A 97 -24.19 4.62 24.01
N ARG A 98 -25.46 5.02 24.14
CA ARG A 98 -26.34 5.36 23.01
C ARG A 98 -26.34 6.86 22.75
N SER A 99 -25.53 7.33 21.81
CA SER A 99 -25.52 8.72 21.36
C SER A 99 -25.77 8.80 19.85
N LYS A 100 -26.73 9.66 19.43
CA LYS A 100 -26.98 9.92 18.00
C LYS A 100 -25.78 10.57 17.31
N GLU A 101 -24.99 11.34 18.05
CA GLU A 101 -23.78 11.97 17.55
C GLU A 101 -22.69 10.92 17.30
N PHE A 102 -22.60 9.91 18.17
CA PHE A 102 -21.66 8.81 18.01
C PHE A 102 -21.93 8.01 16.74
N GLY A 103 -23.18 7.73 16.40
CA GLY A 103 -23.52 7.04 15.16
C GLY A 103 -23.01 7.73 13.90
N ARG A 104 -22.99 9.07 13.86
CA ARG A 104 -22.44 9.85 12.74
C ARG A 104 -20.91 9.77 12.69
N ILE A 105 -20.25 9.92 13.84
CA ILE A 105 -18.79 9.82 13.95
C ILE A 105 -18.34 8.40 13.58
N ALA A 106 -19.02 7.38 14.07
CA ALA A 106 -18.73 5.98 13.77
C ALA A 106 -18.83 5.69 12.27
N THR A 107 -19.91 6.11 11.62
CA THR A 107 -20.11 5.92 10.17
C THR A 107 -19.04 6.64 9.34
N GLN A 108 -18.69 7.87 9.72
CA GLN A 108 -17.66 8.62 9.01
C GLN A 108 -16.27 7.98 9.16
N ASN A 109 -15.94 7.51 10.36
CA ASN A 109 -14.67 6.81 10.62
C ASN A 109 -14.63 5.46 9.91
N ALA A 110 -15.70 4.68 9.95
CA ALA A 110 -15.79 3.42 9.21
C ALA A 110 -15.52 3.64 7.71
N LYS A 111 -16.17 4.64 7.11
CA LYS A 111 -15.94 5.00 5.71
C LYS A 111 -14.47 5.36 5.44
N ASN A 112 -13.84 6.15 6.29
CA ASN A 112 -12.44 6.55 6.13
C ASN A 112 -11.50 5.35 6.24
N VAL A 113 -11.75 4.44 7.19
CA VAL A 113 -10.95 3.21 7.39
C VAL A 113 -11.07 2.28 6.19
N ILE A 114 -12.29 2.07 5.69
CA ILE A 114 -12.52 1.27 4.48
C ILE A 114 -11.74 1.85 3.30
N LEU A 115 -11.85 3.16 3.05
CA LEU A 115 -11.11 3.81 1.98
C LEU A 115 -9.59 3.72 2.16
N GLN A 116 -9.11 3.78 3.40
CA GLN A 116 -7.71 3.59 3.71
C GLN A 116 -7.25 2.16 3.39
N LYS A 117 -8.02 1.14 3.81
CA LYS A 117 -7.71 -0.27 3.55
C LYS A 117 -7.71 -0.58 2.05
N ILE A 118 -8.69 -0.08 1.31
CA ILE A 118 -8.70 -0.20 -0.16
C ILE A 118 -7.42 0.35 -0.76
N ARG A 119 -7.00 1.56 -0.36
CA ARG A 119 -5.77 2.18 -0.86
C ARG A 119 -4.51 1.41 -0.45
N GLU A 120 -4.49 0.79 0.73
CA GLU A 120 -3.39 -0.05 1.19
C GLU A 120 -3.25 -1.30 0.30
N GLU A 121 -4.36 -1.99 0.03
CA GLU A 121 -4.35 -3.17 -0.84
C GLU A 121 -4.03 -2.83 -2.31
N GLU A 122 -4.59 -1.73 -2.84
CA GLU A 122 -4.22 -1.25 -4.18
C GLU A 122 -2.71 -0.98 -4.29
N ARG A 123 -2.10 -0.37 -3.26
CA ARG A 123 -0.65 -0.12 -3.21
C ARG A 123 0.15 -1.40 -3.16
N LYS A 124 -0.33 -2.41 -2.42
CA LYS A 124 0.32 -3.71 -2.33
C LYS A 124 0.29 -4.44 -3.67
N VAL A 125 -0.86 -4.49 -4.34
CA VAL A 125 -0.99 -5.07 -5.68
C VAL A 125 -0.07 -4.36 -6.68
N LEU A 126 -0.02 -3.02 -6.65
CA LEU A 126 0.88 -2.24 -7.50
C LEU A 126 2.35 -2.53 -7.17
N PHE A 127 2.70 -2.65 -5.89
CA PHE A 127 4.06 -3.01 -5.49
C PHE A 127 4.45 -4.39 -6.05
N ASP A 128 3.61 -5.40 -5.89
CA ASP A 128 3.87 -6.76 -6.36
C ASP A 128 3.98 -6.82 -7.90
N GLU A 129 3.13 -6.06 -8.62
CA GLU A 129 3.20 -5.95 -10.10
C GLU A 129 4.54 -5.36 -10.55
N TYR A 130 5.02 -4.30 -9.91
CA TYR A 130 6.29 -3.68 -10.31
C TYR A 130 7.50 -4.37 -9.72
N TYR A 131 7.37 -5.04 -8.60
CA TYR A 131 8.42 -5.88 -8.03
C TYR A 131 8.77 -7.05 -8.95
N SER A 132 7.77 -7.66 -9.57
CA SER A 132 8.01 -8.72 -10.58
C SER A 132 8.73 -8.22 -11.84
N LYS A 133 8.67 -6.91 -12.13
CA LYS A 133 9.39 -6.24 -13.23
C LYS A 133 10.70 -5.58 -12.79
N GLU A 134 11.13 -5.82 -11.55
CA GLU A 134 12.43 -5.35 -11.08
C GLU A 134 13.56 -5.96 -11.93
N ARG A 135 14.55 -5.16 -12.27
CA ARG A 135 15.65 -5.52 -13.16
C ARG A 135 15.24 -5.81 -14.61
N ASP A 136 14.13 -5.27 -15.04
CA ASP A 136 13.67 -5.35 -16.41
C ASP A 136 13.49 -3.96 -17.04
N VAL A 137 13.28 -3.93 -18.36
CA VAL A 137 13.09 -2.70 -19.12
C VAL A 137 11.61 -2.38 -19.26
N VAL A 138 11.25 -1.18 -18.87
CA VAL A 138 9.89 -0.66 -19.01
C VAL A 138 9.88 0.60 -19.86
N THR A 139 8.75 0.83 -20.53
CA THR A 139 8.52 2.07 -21.26
C THR A 139 7.72 3.02 -20.38
N GLY A 140 8.25 4.22 -20.16
CA GLY A 140 7.57 5.25 -19.40
C GLY A 140 7.38 6.53 -20.23
N VAL A 141 6.47 7.38 -19.78
CA VAL A 141 6.19 8.69 -20.37
C VAL A 141 6.71 9.77 -19.43
N VAL A 142 7.54 10.65 -19.95
CA VAL A 142 8.07 11.79 -19.18
C VAL A 142 6.93 12.75 -18.83
N GLN A 143 6.77 13.03 -17.54
CA GLN A 143 5.77 13.97 -17.03
C GLN A 143 6.37 15.37 -16.83
N ARG A 144 7.31 15.46 -15.89
CA ARG A 144 7.87 16.74 -15.46
C ARG A 144 9.22 16.58 -14.77
N TYR A 145 9.96 17.66 -14.72
CA TYR A 145 11.13 17.77 -13.86
C TYR A 145 10.72 18.14 -12.42
N ILE A 146 11.32 17.47 -11.45
CA ILE A 146 11.19 17.76 -10.01
C ILE A 146 12.59 18.10 -9.50
N GLY A 147 12.95 19.40 -9.57
CA GLY A 147 14.31 19.84 -9.37
C GLY A 147 15.25 19.27 -10.44
N LYS A 148 16.23 18.45 -10.02
CA LYS A 148 17.15 17.76 -10.93
C LYS A 148 16.71 16.36 -11.35
N ASN A 149 15.65 15.84 -10.73
CA ASN A 149 15.09 14.52 -11.04
C ASN A 149 13.97 14.65 -12.05
N VAL A 150 13.69 13.57 -12.78
CA VAL A 150 12.59 13.50 -13.74
C VAL A 150 11.53 12.53 -13.22
N SER A 151 10.28 12.97 -13.19
CA SER A 151 9.13 12.10 -12.91
C SER A 151 8.65 11.49 -14.23
N ILE A 152 8.52 10.17 -14.23
CA ILE A 152 8.16 9.38 -15.39
C ILE A 152 6.96 8.51 -15.03
N ASN A 153 5.90 8.59 -15.81
CA ASN A 153 4.71 7.79 -15.62
C ASN A 153 4.88 6.42 -16.29
N LEU A 154 4.69 5.36 -15.53
CA LEU A 154 4.72 3.98 -16.02
C LEU A 154 3.31 3.42 -16.32
N GLY A 155 2.30 4.29 -16.33
CA GLY A 155 0.90 3.95 -16.49
C GLY A 155 0.12 4.07 -15.19
N LYS A 156 0.36 3.19 -14.23
CA LYS A 156 -0.34 3.17 -12.93
C LYS A 156 0.43 3.89 -11.81
N VAL A 157 1.74 3.96 -11.93
CA VAL A 157 2.64 4.52 -10.90
C VAL A 157 3.68 5.43 -11.53
N ASP A 158 4.11 6.44 -10.79
CA ASP A 158 5.18 7.34 -11.18
C ASP A 158 6.53 6.82 -10.70
N ALA A 159 7.49 6.74 -11.61
CA ALA A 159 8.88 6.41 -11.33
C ALA A 159 9.73 7.68 -11.23
N ILE A 160 10.86 7.58 -10.53
CA ILE A 160 11.80 8.67 -10.34
C ILE A 160 13.11 8.32 -11.02
N LEU A 161 13.50 9.14 -12.01
CA LEU A 161 14.81 9.11 -12.63
C LEU A 161 15.68 10.17 -11.95
N THR A 162 16.62 9.72 -11.11
CA THR A 162 17.51 10.62 -10.37
C THR A 162 18.58 11.21 -11.27
N GLU A 163 19.17 12.35 -10.89
CA GLU A 163 20.21 13.05 -11.67
C GLU A 163 21.40 12.12 -12.02
N GLY A 164 21.83 11.26 -11.09
CA GLY A 164 22.94 10.32 -11.32
C GLY A 164 22.64 9.22 -12.33
N GLU A 165 21.37 8.91 -12.54
CA GLU A 165 20.88 7.87 -13.44
C GLU A 165 20.43 8.42 -14.81
N GLN A 166 20.55 9.74 -15.02
CA GLN A 166 20.30 10.40 -16.30
C GLN A 166 21.59 10.39 -17.14
N ILE A 167 21.41 10.33 -18.46
CA ILE A 167 22.51 10.49 -19.40
C ILE A 167 22.86 11.97 -19.50
N LYS A 168 24.13 12.30 -19.35
CA LYS A 168 24.63 13.68 -19.46
C LYS A 168 24.35 14.25 -20.85
N GLY A 169 23.65 15.39 -20.88
CA GLY A 169 23.27 16.07 -22.13
C GLY A 169 21.95 15.61 -22.76
N GLU A 170 21.29 14.60 -22.17
CA GLU A 170 19.95 14.20 -22.61
C GLU A 170 18.90 15.16 -22.02
N VAL A 171 18.07 15.72 -22.87
CA VAL A 171 16.97 16.61 -22.48
C VAL A 171 15.65 15.91 -22.73
N PHE A 172 14.90 15.66 -21.67
CA PHE A 172 13.61 14.98 -21.74
C PHE A 172 12.49 15.98 -22.02
N LYS A 173 11.73 15.74 -23.07
CA LYS A 173 10.52 16.54 -23.36
C LYS A 173 9.31 15.95 -22.63
N PRO A 174 8.41 16.78 -22.10
CA PRO A 174 7.14 16.29 -21.56
C PRO A 174 6.39 15.45 -22.62
N THR A 175 5.73 14.38 -22.19
CA THR A 175 5.02 13.41 -23.03
C THR A 175 5.89 12.50 -23.91
N GLU A 176 7.20 12.62 -23.85
CA GLU A 176 8.11 11.74 -24.57
C GLU A 176 8.09 10.32 -23.95
N ARG A 177 8.08 9.31 -24.83
CA ARG A 177 8.18 7.90 -24.39
C ARG A 177 9.63 7.47 -24.39
N ILE A 178 10.08 6.96 -23.25
CA ILE A 178 11.46 6.51 -23.07
C ILE A 178 11.50 5.10 -22.48
N LYS A 179 12.48 4.30 -22.90
CA LYS A 179 12.77 2.99 -22.32
C LYS A 179 13.70 3.16 -21.12
N LEU A 180 13.38 2.52 -20.01
CA LEU A 180 14.04 2.67 -18.72
C LEU A 180 14.27 1.31 -18.09
N TYR A 181 15.35 1.19 -17.32
CA TYR A 181 15.64 0.01 -16.51
C TYR A 181 15.19 0.25 -15.08
N ILE A 182 14.43 -0.66 -14.50
CA ILE A 182 14.02 -0.58 -13.09
C ILE A 182 15.19 -1.06 -12.23
N LEU A 183 15.72 -0.15 -11.41
CA LEU A 183 16.79 -0.46 -10.46
C LEU A 183 16.25 -1.14 -9.21
N GLU A 184 15.23 -0.54 -8.61
CA GLU A 184 14.72 -0.93 -7.31
C GLU A 184 13.28 -0.45 -7.14
N VAL A 185 12.47 -1.29 -6.50
CA VAL A 185 11.10 -0.97 -6.11
C VAL A 185 11.01 -0.95 -4.59
N LYS A 186 10.75 0.22 -3.99
CA LYS A 186 10.61 0.39 -2.54
C LYS A 186 9.17 0.60 -2.15
N SER A 187 8.71 -0.11 -1.13
CA SER A 187 7.41 0.16 -0.50
C SER A 187 7.54 1.35 0.44
N THR A 188 6.68 2.34 0.28
CA THR A 188 6.57 3.49 1.20
C THR A 188 5.14 3.69 1.64
N SER A 189 4.93 4.43 2.73
CA SER A 189 3.60 4.77 3.25
C SER A 189 2.69 5.47 2.23
N LYS A 190 3.27 6.12 1.22
CA LYS A 190 2.52 6.81 0.14
C LYS A 190 2.29 5.95 -1.10
N GLY A 191 2.89 4.74 -1.17
CA GLY A 191 2.82 3.84 -2.31
C GLY A 191 4.20 3.34 -2.76
N PRO A 192 4.28 2.49 -3.81
CA PRO A 192 5.54 2.02 -4.34
C PRO A 192 6.35 3.18 -4.92
N LYS A 193 7.63 3.26 -4.53
CA LYS A 193 8.60 4.20 -5.10
C LYS A 193 9.52 3.43 -6.02
N ILE A 194 9.43 3.69 -7.32
CA ILE A 194 10.19 3.01 -8.36
C ILE A 194 11.37 3.90 -8.76
N LEU A 195 12.58 3.37 -8.60
CA LEU A 195 13.79 4.01 -9.07
C LEU A 195 14.17 3.42 -10.41
N VAL A 196 14.39 4.29 -11.40
CA VAL A 196 14.72 3.88 -12.77
C VAL A 196 16.03 4.50 -13.23
N SER A 197 16.69 3.83 -14.17
CA SER A 197 17.99 4.24 -14.72
C SER A 197 17.98 4.26 -16.24
N ARG A 198 18.73 5.21 -16.79
CA ARG A 198 19.12 5.27 -18.20
C ARG A 198 20.61 4.95 -18.43
N THR A 199 21.39 4.97 -17.34
CA THR A 199 22.85 4.78 -17.38
C THR A 199 23.26 3.33 -17.18
N HIS A 200 22.43 2.50 -16.55
CA HIS A 200 22.76 1.13 -16.17
C HIS A 200 23.12 0.24 -17.38
N PRO A 201 24.21 -0.57 -17.31
CA PRO A 201 24.62 -1.46 -18.40
C PRO A 201 23.55 -2.49 -18.80
N GLU A 202 22.84 -3.03 -17.83
CA GLU A 202 21.78 -4.02 -18.07
C GLU A 202 20.63 -3.48 -18.94
N LEU A 203 20.39 -2.16 -18.98
CA LEU A 203 19.44 -1.56 -19.94
C LEU A 203 19.80 -1.96 -21.37
N VAL A 204 21.09 -1.89 -21.73
CA VAL A 204 21.56 -2.21 -23.07
C VAL A 204 21.39 -3.71 -23.33
N LYS A 205 21.74 -4.55 -22.36
CA LYS A 205 21.59 -6.01 -22.48
C LYS A 205 20.14 -6.40 -22.74
N ARG A 206 19.21 -5.89 -21.93
CA ARG A 206 17.78 -6.15 -22.10
C ARG A 206 17.21 -5.60 -23.43
N LEU A 207 17.72 -4.45 -23.88
CA LEU A 207 17.35 -3.92 -25.19
C LEU A 207 17.81 -4.85 -26.33
N PHE A 208 19.03 -5.40 -26.26
CA PHE A 208 19.50 -6.39 -27.22
C PHE A 208 18.67 -7.68 -27.18
N GLU A 209 18.34 -8.19 -25.98
CA GLU A 209 17.47 -9.35 -25.82
C GLU A 209 16.07 -9.12 -26.43
N SER A 210 15.54 -7.89 -26.41
CA SER A 210 14.23 -7.57 -26.97
C SER A 210 14.23 -7.32 -28.48
N GLU A 211 15.30 -6.76 -29.04
CA GLU A 211 15.35 -6.30 -30.43
C GLU A 211 16.12 -7.27 -31.35
N VAL A 212 17.06 -8.04 -30.82
CA VAL A 212 17.92 -8.94 -31.60
C VAL A 212 17.48 -10.39 -31.42
N THR A 213 16.97 -10.99 -32.47
CA THR A 213 16.42 -12.36 -32.45
C THR A 213 17.46 -13.40 -32.05
N GLU A 214 18.70 -13.27 -32.53
CA GLU A 214 19.81 -14.19 -32.24
C GLU A 214 20.21 -14.18 -30.77
N VAL A 215 20.07 -13.05 -30.09
CA VAL A 215 20.32 -12.93 -28.63
C VAL A 215 19.16 -13.55 -27.87
N ARG A 216 17.92 -13.26 -28.29
CA ARG A 216 16.69 -13.81 -27.68
C ARG A 216 16.64 -15.34 -27.83
N ASP A 217 17.02 -15.86 -28.99
CA ASP A 217 16.98 -17.30 -29.29
C ASP A 217 18.22 -18.05 -28.72
N GLY A 218 19.13 -17.32 -28.03
CA GLY A 218 20.30 -17.89 -27.36
C GLY A 218 21.44 -18.30 -28.30
N ILE A 219 21.39 -17.92 -29.59
CA ILE A 219 22.45 -18.17 -30.56
C ILE A 219 23.68 -17.30 -30.24
N VAL A 220 23.44 -16.08 -29.79
CA VAL A 220 24.45 -15.12 -29.33
C VAL A 220 24.23 -14.82 -27.85
N GLU A 221 25.24 -15.04 -27.05
CA GLU A 221 25.22 -14.73 -25.62
C GLU A 221 26.08 -13.50 -25.31
N ILE A 222 25.48 -12.51 -24.64
CA ILE A 222 26.19 -11.33 -24.15
C ILE A 222 26.86 -11.67 -22.82
N LYS A 223 28.19 -11.73 -22.79
CA LYS A 223 28.97 -12.09 -21.62
C LYS A 223 29.25 -10.90 -20.71
N SER A 224 29.61 -9.74 -21.29
CA SER A 224 29.86 -8.53 -20.49
C SER A 224 29.59 -7.27 -21.29
N ILE A 225 29.29 -6.19 -20.57
CA ILE A 225 29.00 -4.87 -21.12
C ILE A 225 29.78 -3.83 -20.32
N ALA A 226 30.60 -3.02 -21.00
CA ALA A 226 31.25 -1.84 -20.45
C ALA A 226 30.62 -0.61 -21.12
N ARG A 227 29.95 0.25 -20.33
CA ARG A 227 29.11 1.37 -20.82
C ARG A 227 29.60 2.70 -20.27
N GLU A 228 29.82 3.65 -21.17
CA GLU A 228 29.89 5.08 -20.90
C GLU A 228 28.58 5.69 -21.42
N ALA A 229 27.62 5.90 -20.51
CA ALA A 229 26.27 6.34 -20.87
C ALA A 229 26.30 7.68 -21.63
N GLY A 230 25.65 7.71 -22.80
CA GLY A 230 25.62 8.89 -23.69
C GLY A 230 26.82 9.02 -24.63
N SER A 231 27.84 8.15 -24.53
CA SER A 231 29.02 8.18 -25.37
C SER A 231 29.19 6.87 -26.16
N ARG A 232 29.62 5.80 -25.49
CA ARG A 232 29.88 4.50 -26.14
C ARG A 232 29.56 3.32 -25.24
N THR A 233 29.34 2.16 -25.88
CA THR A 233 29.17 0.88 -25.20
C THR A 233 30.00 -0.18 -25.89
N LYS A 234 30.79 -0.93 -25.13
CA LYS A 234 31.53 -2.12 -25.61
C LYS A 234 30.81 -3.36 -25.08
N ILE A 235 30.54 -4.28 -25.97
CA ILE A 235 29.83 -5.53 -25.67
C ILE A 235 30.72 -6.69 -26.03
N ALA A 236 30.95 -7.62 -25.11
CA ALA A 236 31.58 -8.89 -25.40
C ALA A 236 30.48 -9.93 -25.58
N ALA A 237 30.34 -10.48 -26.78
CA ALA A 237 29.36 -11.47 -27.14
C ALA A 237 30.05 -12.73 -27.71
N VAL A 238 29.42 -13.89 -27.46
CA VAL A 238 29.87 -15.18 -27.99
C VAL A 238 28.73 -15.76 -28.83
N SER A 239 29.05 -16.15 -30.05
CA SER A 239 28.13 -16.89 -30.92
C SER A 239 28.43 -18.39 -30.85
N TYR A 240 27.40 -19.19 -30.66
CA TYR A 240 27.50 -20.64 -30.63
C TYR A 240 27.21 -21.28 -31.99
N THR A 241 27.01 -20.48 -33.06
CA THR A 241 26.97 -21.01 -34.42
C THR A 241 28.40 -21.42 -34.80
N HIS A 242 28.63 -22.70 -35.05
CA HIS A 242 29.86 -23.22 -35.60
C HIS A 242 30.07 -22.61 -37.01
N LEU A 243 30.80 -21.50 -37.08
CA LEU A 243 31.49 -21.12 -38.29
C LEU A 243 32.61 -22.15 -38.50
N THR A 244 32.38 -23.17 -39.32
CA THR A 244 33.46 -23.93 -39.87
C THR A 244 34.28 -22.98 -40.71
N LEU A 245 35.42 -22.53 -40.16
CA LEU A 245 36.42 -21.81 -40.94
C LEU A 245 36.77 -22.71 -42.14
N PRO A 246 36.71 -22.22 -43.40
CA PRO A 246 37.13 -22.97 -44.54
C PRO A 246 38.63 -23.28 -44.34
N THR A 247 38.94 -24.57 -44.22
CA THR A 247 40.30 -25.03 -44.19
C THR A 247 40.88 -24.74 -45.56
N ILE A 248 41.71 -23.68 -45.64
CA ILE A 248 42.52 -23.45 -46.84
C ILE A 248 43.56 -24.55 -46.87
N ARG A 249 43.45 -25.44 -47.87
CA ARG A 249 44.50 -26.34 -48.25
C ARG A 249 45.48 -25.62 -49.14
#